data_00e2115f1db5bb5e6636af4bc9e23b8f
#
_entry.id   00e2115f1db5bb5e6636af4bc9e23b8f
#
_cell.length_a   1.000
_cell.length_b   1.000
_cell.length_c   1.000
_cell.angle_alpha   90.00
_cell.angle_beta   90.00
_cell.angle_gamma   90.00
#
_symmetry.space_group_name_H-M   'P 1'
#
loop_
_entity.id
_entity.type
_entity.pdbx_description
1 polymer ?
#
loop_
_entity_poly.entity_id
_entity_poly.type
_entity_poly.pdbx_seq_one_letter_code
_entity_poly.pdbx_strand_id
1 'polypeptide(L)'
;FGMISMPVLASQGDFSWHGYVSQGVTQSHGSNFITDDNAITGELTEVGLNGYYRIAENISVAGQINYLDGGNRFEQGARLDYLFIDWKLPDLPGKWQGQVHIGRFKNRHWLYSVTRDVPQTRYTSVLPQSVYFDGFRDVALGSNGIQTSFSHYGAQNIWELNWSYGRSNINDSQRDFLLGDEAKGDIKQDFVHQASVFWQPATMTWKLGASWLSSDFRYTPSQNDNRIAGNADIERIMLSAQYFAENWEVSAELIREVQDSKGLFFPGFAFKRTGEGGFVQFRYLFNNNVSGLIGYDTYINDKSDRDGKQLEAMTGGVIPAYFGYQDTYTLGLRWDIAPKWRLQGEYHWVEGATRVVSLLNLDVASHADKHWEMWSVQLMYWF
;
A
#
# COMPACT_ATOMS: atom_id res chain seq x y z
N PHE A 1 -6.56 15.12 -33.20
CA PHE A 1 -7.28 14.79 -31.96
C PHE A 1 -7.50 16.10 -31.23
N GLY A 2 -8.78 16.56 -31.20
CA GLY A 2 -9.17 17.83 -30.61
C GLY A 2 -9.11 17.73 -29.09
N MET A 3 -8.27 18.54 -28.45
CA MET A 3 -8.34 18.78 -27.01
C MET A 3 -9.65 19.53 -26.72
N ILE A 4 -10.58 18.88 -26.05
CA ILE A 4 -11.71 19.55 -25.45
C ILE A 4 -11.17 20.30 -24.21
N SER A 5 -10.93 21.58 -24.37
CA SER A 5 -10.70 22.47 -23.23
C SER A 5 -12.04 22.67 -22.52
N MET A 6 -12.31 21.88 -21.48
CA MET A 6 -13.39 22.21 -20.57
C MET A 6 -13.01 23.48 -19.79
N PRO A 7 -13.87 24.49 -19.74
CA PRO A 7 -13.62 25.68 -18.93
C PRO A 7 -13.56 25.24 -17.46
N VAL A 8 -12.47 25.60 -16.79
CA VAL A 8 -12.35 25.50 -15.35
C VAL A 8 -13.30 26.57 -14.75
N LEU A 9 -14.53 26.18 -14.49
CA LEU A 9 -15.43 26.96 -13.65
C LEU A 9 -14.99 26.74 -12.19
N ALA A 10 -13.96 27.47 -11.77
CA ALA A 10 -13.69 27.69 -10.38
C ALA A 10 -14.79 28.59 -9.82
N SER A 11 -15.95 28.05 -9.50
CA SER A 11 -16.83 28.72 -8.58
C SER A 11 -16.13 28.68 -7.21
N GLN A 12 -15.89 29.82 -6.59
CA GLN A 12 -15.60 29.94 -5.16
C GLN A 12 -16.83 29.46 -4.39
N GLY A 13 -17.03 28.16 -4.35
CA GLY A 13 -18.21 27.51 -3.82
C GLY A 13 -17.82 26.19 -3.20
N ASP A 14 -18.75 25.52 -2.72
CA ASP A 14 -18.72 24.35 -1.89
C ASP A 14 -18.15 23.09 -2.58
N PHE A 15 -17.76 23.15 -3.87
CA PHE A 15 -17.27 22.01 -4.66
C PHE A 15 -15.89 22.25 -5.27
N SER A 16 -14.99 21.30 -5.11
CA SER A 16 -13.70 21.23 -5.80
C SER A 16 -13.44 19.83 -6.32
N TRP A 17 -12.69 19.71 -7.41
CA TRP A 17 -12.31 18.43 -7.97
C TRP A 17 -10.90 18.50 -8.57
N HIS A 18 -10.21 17.37 -8.57
CA HIS A 18 -8.86 17.19 -9.08
C HIS A 18 -8.74 15.83 -9.70
N GLY A 19 -7.79 15.68 -10.61
CA GLY A 19 -7.55 14.40 -11.22
C GLY A 19 -6.10 14.22 -11.62
N TYR A 20 -5.78 13.00 -12.01
CA TYR A 20 -4.48 12.64 -12.55
C TYR A 20 -4.61 11.52 -13.58
N VAL A 21 -3.67 11.48 -14.49
CA VAL A 21 -3.45 10.41 -15.43
C VAL A 21 -1.97 10.07 -15.40
N SER A 22 -1.66 8.82 -15.25
CA SER A 22 -0.31 8.30 -15.30
C SER A 22 -0.25 7.07 -16.20
N GLN A 23 0.71 7.05 -17.10
CA GLN A 23 0.96 5.93 -18.00
C GLN A 23 2.45 5.62 -17.99
N GLY A 24 2.78 4.37 -17.82
CA GLY A 24 4.14 3.89 -17.88
C GLY A 24 4.32 2.68 -18.77
N VAL A 25 5.58 2.31 -18.91
CA VAL A 25 6.06 1.03 -19.42
C VAL A 25 6.95 0.41 -18.38
N THR A 26 6.89 -0.92 -18.28
CA THR A 26 7.61 -1.68 -17.26
C THR A 26 7.98 -3.06 -17.77
N GLN A 27 8.93 -3.68 -17.13
CA GLN A 27 9.33 -5.06 -17.37
C GLN A 27 9.87 -5.67 -16.07
N SER A 28 9.51 -6.91 -15.78
CA SER A 28 10.23 -7.78 -14.85
C SER A 28 10.97 -8.86 -15.63
N HIS A 29 12.18 -9.21 -15.22
CA HIS A 29 12.98 -10.28 -15.79
C HIS A 29 13.38 -11.28 -14.71
N GLY A 30 13.11 -12.56 -14.93
CA GLY A 30 13.30 -13.62 -13.94
C GLY A 30 12.19 -13.71 -12.89
N SER A 31 11.06 -13.02 -13.11
CA SER A 31 9.91 -13.06 -12.19
C SER A 31 8.63 -12.65 -12.89
N ASN A 32 7.52 -13.28 -12.52
CA ASN A 32 6.18 -12.89 -12.96
C ASN A 32 5.58 -11.75 -12.12
N PHE A 33 6.39 -10.93 -11.46
CA PHE A 33 5.90 -9.82 -10.65
C PHE A 33 5.03 -8.83 -11.42
N ILE A 34 5.34 -8.61 -12.71
CA ILE A 34 4.54 -7.74 -13.61
C ILE A 34 3.78 -8.57 -14.63
N THR A 35 4.47 -9.43 -15.40
CA THR A 35 3.90 -10.28 -16.46
C THR A 35 4.50 -11.69 -16.39
N ASP A 36 3.78 -12.66 -16.96
CA ASP A 36 4.22 -14.07 -16.93
C ASP A 36 5.33 -14.38 -17.95
N ASP A 37 5.53 -13.52 -18.95
CA ASP A 37 6.39 -13.77 -20.10
C ASP A 37 7.66 -12.90 -20.13
N ASN A 38 7.95 -12.16 -19.06
CA ASN A 38 9.05 -11.18 -18.99
C ASN A 38 9.03 -10.11 -20.11
N ALA A 39 7.89 -9.87 -20.74
CA ALA A 39 7.78 -8.89 -21.81
C ALA A 39 7.75 -7.45 -21.26
N ILE A 40 8.15 -6.50 -22.12
CA ILE A 40 7.89 -5.10 -21.87
C ILE A 40 6.38 -4.87 -22.04
N THR A 41 5.75 -4.30 -21.04
CA THR A 41 4.30 -4.06 -21.04
C THR A 41 3.96 -2.62 -20.71
N GLY A 42 2.77 -2.18 -21.14
CA GLY A 42 2.14 -0.93 -20.74
C GLY A 42 1.21 -1.04 -19.51
N GLU A 43 1.20 -2.19 -18.82
CA GLU A 43 0.42 -2.45 -17.61
C GLU A 43 0.98 -1.69 -16.40
N LEU A 44 1.02 -0.38 -16.55
CA LEU A 44 1.40 0.61 -15.55
C LEU A 44 0.56 1.88 -15.78
N THR A 45 -0.76 1.71 -15.67
CA THR A 45 -1.74 2.78 -15.91
C THR A 45 -2.44 3.14 -14.62
N GLU A 46 -2.48 4.43 -14.29
CA GLU A 46 -3.20 4.93 -13.13
C GLU A 46 -3.96 6.20 -13.52
N VAL A 47 -5.28 6.19 -13.36
CA VAL A 47 -6.15 7.34 -13.59
C VAL A 47 -6.99 7.55 -12.35
N GLY A 48 -7.09 8.77 -11.86
CA GLY A 48 -7.90 9.09 -10.69
C GLY A 48 -8.64 10.40 -10.83
N LEU A 49 -9.82 10.43 -10.25
CA LEU A 49 -10.63 11.63 -10.12
C LEU A 49 -11.15 11.69 -8.69
N ASN A 50 -10.86 12.79 -8.00
CA ASN A 50 -11.37 13.06 -6.66
C ASN A 50 -12.22 14.33 -6.64
N GLY A 51 -13.17 14.35 -5.72
CA GLY A 51 -14.05 15.49 -5.50
C GLY A 51 -14.26 15.73 -4.01
N TYR A 52 -14.47 16.98 -3.69
CA TYR A 52 -14.81 17.45 -2.36
C TYR A 52 -15.99 18.40 -2.44
N TYR A 53 -17.01 18.18 -1.60
CA TYR A 53 -18.20 19.02 -1.52
C TYR A 53 -18.48 19.41 -0.08
N ARG A 54 -18.56 20.72 0.22
CA ARG A 54 -18.92 21.25 1.52
C ARG A 54 -20.43 21.34 1.64
N ILE A 55 -21.02 20.57 2.58
CA ILE A 55 -22.46 20.56 2.85
C ILE A 55 -22.82 21.66 3.87
N ALA A 56 -21.96 21.82 4.89
CA ALA A 56 -22.11 22.80 5.95
C ALA A 56 -20.72 23.26 6.41
N GLU A 57 -20.65 24.22 7.32
CA GLU A 57 -19.39 24.77 7.83
C GLU A 57 -18.43 23.69 8.36
N ASN A 58 -18.99 22.67 9.02
CA ASN A 58 -18.24 21.58 9.65
C ASN A 58 -18.50 20.18 9.04
N ILE A 59 -19.28 20.11 7.95
CA ILE A 59 -19.61 18.82 7.30
C ILE A 59 -19.31 18.91 5.80
N SER A 60 -18.56 17.94 5.32
CA SER A 60 -18.26 17.79 3.89
C SER A 60 -18.31 16.32 3.45
N VAL A 61 -18.36 16.11 2.14
CA VAL A 61 -18.22 14.79 1.51
C VAL A 61 -16.98 14.82 0.64
N ALA A 62 -16.17 13.79 0.72
CA ALA A 62 -15.03 13.59 -0.15
C ALA A 62 -15.09 12.20 -0.79
N GLY A 63 -14.71 12.11 -2.06
CA GLY A 63 -14.69 10.85 -2.79
C GLY A 63 -13.59 10.81 -3.85
N GLN A 64 -13.10 9.60 -4.15
CA GLN A 64 -12.16 9.33 -5.23
C GLN A 64 -12.49 8.02 -5.91
N ILE A 65 -12.47 8.04 -7.22
CA ILE A 65 -12.51 6.85 -8.07
C ILE A 65 -11.19 6.74 -8.81
N ASN A 66 -10.68 5.51 -8.91
CA ASN A 66 -9.44 5.21 -9.61
C ASN A 66 -9.66 4.10 -10.63
N TYR A 67 -8.96 4.17 -11.76
CA TYR A 67 -8.67 3.04 -12.61
C TYR A 67 -7.19 2.71 -12.47
N LEU A 68 -6.87 1.47 -12.15
CA LEU A 68 -5.52 0.97 -11.96
C LEU A 68 -5.28 -0.25 -12.83
N ASP A 69 -4.10 -0.30 -13.41
CA ASP A 69 -3.53 -1.44 -14.10
C ASP A 69 -2.06 -1.55 -13.70
N GLY A 70 -1.68 -2.66 -13.14
CA GLY A 70 -0.34 -2.90 -12.62
C GLY A 70 0.18 -4.30 -12.92
N GLY A 71 -0.37 -4.94 -13.95
CA GLY A 71 -0.08 -6.32 -14.27
C GLY A 71 -0.47 -7.28 -13.15
N ASN A 72 0.35 -8.30 -12.93
CA ASN A 72 0.09 -9.33 -11.91
C ASN A 72 0.08 -8.83 -10.45
N ARG A 73 0.49 -7.57 -10.19
CA ARG A 73 0.56 -7.05 -8.82
C ARG A 73 -0.80 -6.85 -8.18
N PHE A 74 -1.83 -6.55 -8.97
CA PHE A 74 -3.20 -6.35 -8.51
C PHE A 74 -4.19 -6.36 -9.68
N GLU A 75 -5.43 -6.70 -9.39
CA GLU A 75 -6.50 -6.77 -10.38
C GLU A 75 -6.67 -5.43 -11.12
N GLN A 76 -6.71 -5.51 -12.45
CA GLN A 76 -6.98 -4.37 -13.31
C GLN A 76 -8.44 -3.93 -13.18
N GLY A 77 -8.70 -2.63 -13.05
CA GLY A 77 -10.08 -2.13 -13.09
C GLY A 77 -10.31 -0.79 -12.41
N ALA A 78 -11.54 -0.36 -12.53
CA ALA A 78 -12.06 0.82 -11.86
C ALA A 78 -12.50 0.45 -10.42
N ARG A 79 -12.15 1.31 -9.46
CA ARG A 79 -12.48 1.08 -8.05
C ARG A 79 -12.83 2.38 -7.33
N LEU A 80 -13.71 2.26 -6.36
CA LEU A 80 -13.97 3.34 -5.40
C LEU A 80 -12.84 3.31 -4.36
N ASP A 81 -11.97 4.31 -4.41
CA ASP A 81 -10.85 4.42 -3.48
C ASP A 81 -11.33 4.86 -2.09
N TYR A 82 -12.06 5.97 -2.04
CA TYR A 82 -12.76 6.42 -0.84
C TYR A 82 -14.05 7.18 -1.18
N LEU A 83 -14.99 7.15 -0.23
CA LEU A 83 -16.20 7.98 -0.21
C LEU A 83 -16.68 8.06 1.23
N PHE A 84 -16.53 9.24 1.85
CA PHE A 84 -16.88 9.44 3.24
C PHE A 84 -17.46 10.81 3.50
N ILE A 85 -18.24 10.89 4.57
CA ILE A 85 -18.62 12.14 5.20
C ILE A 85 -17.49 12.52 6.15
N ASP A 86 -16.99 13.75 6.03
CA ASP A 86 -16.01 14.36 6.94
C ASP A 86 -16.76 15.32 7.87
N TRP A 87 -16.69 15.04 9.15
CA TRP A 87 -17.24 15.92 10.19
C TRP A 87 -16.11 16.51 11.02
N LYS A 88 -15.90 17.81 10.89
CA LYS A 88 -14.98 18.57 11.76
C LYS A 88 -15.64 18.79 13.11
N LEU A 89 -14.98 18.31 14.16
CA LEU A 89 -15.45 18.50 15.51
C LEU A 89 -15.38 19.99 15.90
N PRO A 90 -16.31 20.48 16.74
CA PRO A 90 -16.24 21.84 17.26
C PRO A 90 -14.95 22.05 18.06
N ASP A 91 -14.65 23.29 18.38
CA ASP A 91 -13.43 23.70 19.07
C ASP A 91 -13.09 22.80 20.26
N LEU A 92 -11.95 22.15 20.18
CA LEU A 92 -11.39 21.32 21.23
C LEU A 92 -10.42 22.13 22.09
N PRO A 93 -10.30 21.84 23.40
CA PRO A 93 -9.36 22.54 24.28
C PRO A 93 -7.90 22.39 23.80
N GLY A 94 -7.05 23.39 24.08
CA GLY A 94 -5.62 23.29 23.95
C GLY A 94 -5.08 23.19 22.52
N LYS A 95 -5.73 23.83 21.55
CA LYS A 95 -5.34 23.83 20.12
C LYS A 95 -5.44 22.46 19.42
N TRP A 96 -6.25 21.57 19.92
CA TRP A 96 -6.60 20.33 19.25
C TRP A 96 -7.65 20.59 18.18
N GLN A 97 -7.47 19.92 17.04
CA GLN A 97 -8.47 19.83 15.98
C GLN A 97 -8.85 18.36 15.82
N GLY A 98 -10.14 18.09 15.66
CA GLY A 98 -10.66 16.74 15.51
C GLY A 98 -11.48 16.60 14.24
N GLN A 99 -11.41 15.42 13.61
CA GLN A 99 -12.20 15.04 12.46
C GLN A 99 -12.71 13.61 12.62
N VAL A 100 -13.91 13.36 12.11
CA VAL A 100 -14.53 12.04 12.07
C VAL A 100 -14.93 11.76 10.61
N HIS A 101 -14.42 10.68 10.05
CA HIS A 101 -14.81 10.17 8.74
C HIS A 101 -15.75 8.98 8.90
N ILE A 102 -16.87 8.98 8.20
CA ILE A 102 -17.85 7.89 8.19
C ILE A 102 -18.08 7.48 6.73
N GLY A 103 -17.84 6.22 6.42
CA GLY A 103 -17.93 5.66 5.08
C GLY A 103 -16.71 4.85 4.70
N ARG A 104 -16.33 4.86 3.42
CA ARG A 104 -15.07 4.28 2.94
C ARG A 104 -13.96 5.32 3.02
N PHE A 105 -12.98 5.09 3.86
CA PHE A 105 -11.86 6.00 4.08
C PHE A 105 -10.51 5.30 3.84
N LYS A 106 -9.45 6.10 3.61
CA LYS A 106 -8.06 5.65 3.56
C LYS A 106 -7.51 5.47 4.98
N ASN A 107 -6.83 4.36 5.20
CA ASN A 107 -6.17 4.08 6.46
C ASN A 107 -4.95 4.99 6.67
N ARG A 108 -4.87 5.71 7.79
CA ARG A 108 -3.80 6.69 8.11
C ARG A 108 -2.79 6.10 9.08
N HIS A 109 -2.03 5.09 8.63
CA HIS A 109 -1.15 4.36 9.55
C HIS A 109 0.32 4.40 9.16
N TRP A 110 0.62 4.54 7.87
CA TRP A 110 1.96 4.50 7.31
C TRP A 110 2.27 5.82 6.62
N LEU A 111 3.55 6.07 6.34
CA LEU A 111 3.99 7.32 5.70
C LEU A 111 3.25 7.61 4.40
N TYR A 112 3.08 6.58 3.55
CA TYR A 112 2.46 6.73 2.22
C TYR A 112 1.07 6.13 2.11
N SER A 113 0.44 5.68 3.20
CA SER A 113 -0.84 4.95 3.13
C SER A 113 -1.97 5.76 2.48
N VAL A 114 -2.08 7.04 2.81
CA VAL A 114 -3.13 7.93 2.28
C VAL A 114 -2.87 8.30 0.81
N THR A 115 -1.61 8.43 0.43
CA THR A 115 -1.19 8.94 -0.88
C THR A 115 -0.78 7.84 -1.86
N ARG A 116 -0.82 6.56 -1.45
CA ARG A 116 -0.38 5.44 -2.28
C ARG A 116 -1.01 5.42 -3.67
N ASP A 117 -2.30 5.77 -3.78
CA ASP A 117 -3.03 5.79 -5.04
C ASP A 117 -3.03 7.16 -5.73
N VAL A 118 -2.05 8.00 -5.42
CA VAL A 118 -1.82 9.31 -6.03
C VAL A 118 -0.39 9.33 -6.59
N PRO A 119 -0.16 8.93 -7.84
CA PRO A 119 1.17 8.62 -8.38
C PRO A 119 2.17 9.78 -8.27
N GLN A 120 1.73 11.01 -8.44
CA GLN A 120 2.61 12.19 -8.32
C GLN A 120 3.15 12.44 -6.91
N THR A 121 2.63 11.77 -5.87
CA THR A 121 3.10 11.90 -4.48
C THR A 121 4.16 10.84 -4.12
N ARG A 122 4.29 9.79 -4.92
CA ARG A 122 5.25 8.70 -4.68
C ARG A 122 6.59 9.01 -5.34
N TYR A 123 7.65 8.42 -4.80
CA TYR A 123 9.00 8.54 -5.36
C TYR A 123 9.32 7.48 -6.40
N THR A 124 8.62 6.36 -6.35
CA THR A 124 8.71 5.21 -7.25
C THR A 124 7.31 4.75 -7.66
N SER A 125 7.16 4.12 -8.82
CA SER A 125 5.91 3.50 -9.27
C SER A 125 5.56 2.30 -8.40
N VAL A 126 6.59 1.55 -7.99
CA VAL A 126 6.49 0.44 -7.05
C VAL A 126 7.07 0.89 -5.70
N LEU A 127 6.23 0.92 -4.68
CA LEU A 127 6.64 1.23 -3.31
C LEU A 127 7.36 0.03 -2.66
N PRO A 128 8.17 0.23 -1.61
CA PRO A 128 8.83 -0.84 -0.88
C PRO A 128 7.86 -1.94 -0.46
N GLN A 129 8.06 -3.16 -0.96
CA GLN A 129 7.10 -4.26 -0.80
C GLN A 129 7.09 -4.85 0.61
N SER A 130 8.11 -4.60 1.44
CA SER A 130 8.11 -5.01 2.85
C SER A 130 6.93 -4.43 3.62
N VAL A 131 6.61 -3.16 3.35
CA VAL A 131 5.57 -2.38 4.04
C VAL A 131 4.33 -2.21 3.16
N TYR A 132 4.51 -1.89 1.88
CA TYR A 132 3.46 -1.55 0.92
C TYR A 132 3.14 -2.68 -0.04
N PHE A 133 3.04 -3.88 0.50
CA PHE A 133 2.81 -5.08 -0.29
C PHE A 133 1.58 -4.98 -1.19
N ASP A 134 1.77 -5.21 -2.50
CA ASP A 134 0.72 -5.06 -3.51
C ASP A 134 -0.36 -6.14 -3.40
N GLY A 135 -0.02 -7.37 -3.02
CA GLY A 135 -0.97 -8.46 -2.84
C GLY A 135 -2.03 -8.21 -1.75
N PHE A 136 -1.78 -7.31 -0.80
CA PHE A 136 -2.74 -6.88 0.23
C PHE A 136 -3.23 -5.44 0.03
N ARG A 137 -2.98 -4.84 -1.13
CA ARG A 137 -3.29 -3.43 -1.39
C ARG A 137 -4.72 -3.05 -1.01
N ASP A 138 -5.71 -3.70 -1.58
CA ASP A 138 -7.11 -3.32 -1.47
C ASP A 138 -7.68 -3.53 -0.05
N VAL A 139 -7.14 -4.50 0.68
CA VAL A 139 -7.50 -4.77 2.08
C VAL A 139 -6.82 -3.81 3.05
N ALA A 140 -5.55 -3.47 2.77
CA ALA A 140 -4.74 -2.65 3.67
C ALA A 140 -5.00 -1.14 3.56
N LEU A 141 -5.38 -0.65 2.37
CA LEU A 141 -5.44 0.79 2.09
C LEU A 141 -6.70 1.49 2.53
N GLY A 142 -7.86 0.82 2.51
CA GLY A 142 -9.13 1.44 2.81
C GLY A 142 -10.06 0.55 3.60
N SER A 143 -10.91 1.15 4.40
CA SER A 143 -11.91 0.46 5.21
C SER A 143 -13.27 1.17 5.11
N ASN A 144 -14.34 0.38 5.19
CA ASN A 144 -15.70 0.88 5.36
C ASN A 144 -16.02 0.89 6.86
N GLY A 145 -16.25 2.06 7.44
CA GLY A 145 -16.46 2.18 8.87
C GLY A 145 -16.35 3.61 9.39
N ILE A 146 -15.62 3.78 10.49
CA ILE A 146 -15.38 5.06 11.13
C ILE A 146 -13.89 5.27 11.35
N GLN A 147 -13.43 6.49 11.10
CA GLN A 147 -12.06 6.94 11.40
C GLN A 147 -12.12 8.26 12.15
N THR A 148 -11.31 8.40 13.18
CA THR A 148 -11.10 9.67 13.90
C THR A 148 -9.65 10.10 13.74
N SER A 149 -9.45 11.40 13.58
CA SER A 149 -8.13 12.03 13.51
C SER A 149 -8.10 13.24 14.41
N PHE A 150 -7.09 13.34 15.27
CA PHE A 150 -6.86 14.49 16.15
C PHE A 150 -5.48 15.04 15.87
N SER A 151 -5.40 16.36 15.65
CA SER A 151 -4.15 17.08 15.43
C SER A 151 -3.98 18.16 16.47
N HIS A 152 -2.79 18.27 17.04
CA HIS A 152 -2.42 19.33 17.98
C HIS A 152 -1.28 20.14 17.39
N TYR A 153 -1.49 21.44 17.25
CA TYR A 153 -0.52 22.40 16.72
C TYR A 153 0.08 23.22 17.86
N GLY A 154 1.10 22.66 18.51
CA GLY A 154 1.85 23.36 19.56
C GLY A 154 2.87 24.35 18.99
N ALA A 155 3.45 25.18 19.86
CA ALA A 155 4.49 26.14 19.47
C ALA A 155 5.81 25.46 19.05
N GLN A 156 6.08 24.27 19.57
CA GLN A 156 7.33 23.54 19.33
C GLN A 156 7.14 22.21 18.59
N ASN A 157 5.93 21.69 18.54
CA ASN A 157 5.65 20.38 17.96
C ASN A 157 4.23 20.23 17.46
N ILE A 158 4.03 19.28 16.56
CA ILE A 158 2.76 18.86 16.01
C ILE A 158 2.58 17.38 16.36
N TRP A 159 1.38 17.03 16.82
CA TRP A 159 0.97 15.64 17.07
C TRP A 159 -0.22 15.31 16.20
N GLU A 160 -0.20 14.11 15.62
CA GLU A 160 -1.33 13.53 14.90
C GLU A 160 -1.67 12.18 15.53
N LEU A 161 -2.92 12.02 15.98
CA LEU A 161 -3.45 10.77 16.51
C LEU A 161 -4.55 10.30 15.59
N ASN A 162 -4.47 9.06 15.10
CA ASN A 162 -5.49 8.48 14.26
C ASN A 162 -5.97 7.16 14.87
N TRP A 163 -7.25 6.93 14.78
CA TRP A 163 -7.87 5.68 15.12
C TRP A 163 -8.94 5.35 14.09
N SER A 164 -9.05 4.07 13.70
CA SER A 164 -10.10 3.61 12.80
C SER A 164 -10.58 2.21 13.15
N TYR A 165 -11.85 1.99 12.88
CA TYR A 165 -12.50 0.70 12.97
C TYR A 165 -13.42 0.50 11.75
N GLY A 166 -13.29 -0.64 11.10
CA GLY A 166 -14.04 -0.93 9.91
C GLY A 166 -13.75 -2.31 9.35
N ARG A 167 -14.09 -2.51 8.09
CA ARG A 167 -13.78 -3.73 7.33
C ARG A 167 -13.59 -3.38 5.85
N SER A 168 -12.80 -4.18 5.16
CA SER A 168 -12.65 -4.12 3.70
C SER A 168 -13.42 -5.26 3.04
N ASN A 169 -13.91 -5.01 1.83
CA ASN A 169 -14.44 -6.10 1.01
C ASN A 169 -13.25 -6.86 0.41
N ILE A 170 -13.35 -8.17 0.39
CA ILE A 170 -12.36 -9.06 -0.22
C ILE A 170 -12.98 -9.61 -1.50
N ASN A 171 -12.32 -9.44 -2.63
CA ASN A 171 -12.73 -9.98 -3.92
C ASN A 171 -12.15 -11.38 -4.16
N ASP A 172 -12.52 -12.00 -5.29
CA ASP A 172 -12.09 -13.34 -5.64
C ASP A 172 -10.57 -13.42 -5.86
N SER A 173 -9.99 -12.43 -6.53
CA SER A 173 -8.53 -12.33 -6.72
C SER A 173 -7.77 -12.33 -5.40
N GLN A 174 -8.25 -11.59 -4.41
CA GLN A 174 -7.64 -11.54 -3.07
C GLN A 174 -7.85 -12.84 -2.30
N ARG A 175 -9.01 -13.49 -2.45
CA ARG A 175 -9.24 -14.83 -1.90
C ARG A 175 -8.24 -15.81 -2.49
N ASP A 176 -8.08 -15.83 -3.81
CA ASP A 176 -7.20 -16.74 -4.53
C ASP A 176 -5.74 -16.49 -4.16
N PHE A 177 -5.35 -15.22 -3.95
CA PHE A 177 -4.04 -14.87 -3.40
C PHE A 177 -3.84 -15.43 -1.98
N LEU A 178 -4.85 -15.34 -1.10
CA LEU A 178 -4.75 -15.75 0.31
C LEU A 178 -4.82 -17.27 0.51
N LEU A 179 -5.61 -17.99 -0.29
CA LEU A 179 -5.98 -19.39 -0.06
C LEU A 179 -5.68 -20.32 -1.26
N GLY A 180 -5.18 -19.75 -2.37
CA GLY A 180 -5.02 -20.44 -3.64
C GLY A 180 -6.31 -20.44 -4.47
N ASP A 181 -6.18 -20.61 -5.77
CA ASP A 181 -7.28 -20.63 -6.76
C ASP A 181 -8.25 -21.82 -6.59
N GLU A 182 -7.87 -22.84 -5.83
CA GLU A 182 -8.74 -23.94 -5.44
C GLU A 182 -9.81 -23.56 -4.41
N ALA A 183 -9.66 -22.46 -3.68
CA ALA A 183 -10.65 -21.96 -2.74
C ALA A 183 -11.88 -21.41 -3.48
N LYS A 184 -13.05 -21.98 -3.25
CA LYS A 184 -14.31 -21.61 -3.93
C LYS A 184 -15.33 -20.97 -3.00
N GLY A 185 -15.00 -20.84 -1.73
CA GLY A 185 -15.83 -20.22 -0.71
C GLY A 185 -15.68 -18.71 -0.64
N ASP A 186 -16.18 -18.16 0.44
CA ASP A 186 -16.23 -16.73 0.72
C ASP A 186 -15.28 -16.38 1.87
N ILE A 187 -14.39 -15.41 1.65
CA ILE A 187 -13.52 -14.88 2.69
C ILE A 187 -14.00 -13.48 3.07
N LYS A 188 -14.14 -13.23 4.35
CA LYS A 188 -14.58 -11.94 4.92
C LYS A 188 -13.57 -11.44 5.93
N GLN A 189 -13.30 -10.15 5.88
CA GLN A 189 -12.70 -9.44 7.00
C GLN A 189 -13.80 -9.10 7.99
N ASP A 190 -13.78 -9.71 9.18
CA ASP A 190 -14.76 -9.41 10.22
C ASP A 190 -14.55 -7.99 10.75
N PHE A 191 -13.29 -7.60 10.96
CA PHE A 191 -12.90 -6.23 11.32
C PHE A 191 -11.46 -5.92 10.95
N VAL A 192 -11.16 -4.63 10.87
CA VAL A 192 -9.82 -4.06 10.99
C VAL A 192 -9.86 -2.92 12.00
N HIS A 193 -9.00 -3.01 12.99
CA HIS A 193 -8.84 -2.04 14.06
C HIS A 193 -7.43 -1.48 13.99
N GLN A 194 -7.31 -0.16 13.89
CA GLN A 194 -6.02 0.48 13.65
C GLN A 194 -5.89 1.73 14.50
N ALA A 195 -4.65 2.00 14.95
CA ALA A 195 -4.29 3.23 15.62
C ALA A 195 -2.90 3.68 15.16
N SER A 196 -2.68 5.00 15.09
CA SER A 196 -1.36 5.56 14.82
C SER A 196 -1.15 6.88 15.56
N VAL A 197 0.10 7.15 15.86
CA VAL A 197 0.57 8.42 16.38
C VAL A 197 1.75 8.89 15.53
N PHE A 198 1.71 10.17 15.12
CA PHE A 198 2.84 10.85 14.47
C PHE A 198 3.21 12.09 15.26
N TRP A 199 4.50 12.33 15.32
CA TRP A 199 5.10 13.52 15.92
C TRP A 199 6.03 14.23 14.95
N GLN A 200 5.97 15.57 14.95
CA GLN A 200 6.87 16.43 14.19
C GLN A 200 7.27 17.63 15.05
N PRO A 201 8.53 18.11 15.00
CA PRO A 201 8.86 19.43 15.55
C PRO A 201 8.18 20.52 14.69
N ALA A 202 8.00 21.71 15.22
CA ALA A 202 7.44 22.85 14.49
C ALA A 202 8.29 23.26 13.27
N THR A 203 9.56 22.91 13.25
CA THR A 203 10.47 23.06 12.10
C THR A 203 10.19 22.10 10.95
N MET A 204 9.33 21.08 11.17
CA MET A 204 9.01 20.02 10.20
C MET A 204 10.23 19.24 9.66
N THR A 205 11.37 19.30 10.36
CA THR A 205 12.60 18.60 9.94
C THR A 205 12.53 17.10 10.17
N TRP A 206 11.68 16.63 11.10
CA TRP A 206 11.45 15.22 11.40
C TRP A 206 9.97 14.89 11.36
N LYS A 207 9.65 13.66 10.95
CA LYS A 207 8.36 13.04 11.20
C LYS A 207 8.61 11.64 11.76
N LEU A 208 8.17 11.38 12.99
CA LEU A 208 8.27 10.09 13.64
C LEU A 208 6.88 9.53 13.85
N GLY A 209 6.71 8.24 13.65
CA GLY A 209 5.43 7.58 13.78
C GLY A 209 5.51 6.20 14.39
N ALA A 210 4.44 5.80 15.04
CA ALA A 210 4.18 4.42 15.46
C ALA A 210 2.74 4.07 15.15
N SER A 211 2.50 2.85 14.67
CA SER A 211 1.16 2.37 14.37
C SER A 211 0.98 0.92 14.75
N TRP A 212 -0.28 0.58 15.02
CA TRP A 212 -0.75 -0.74 15.33
C TRP A 212 -1.98 -1.08 14.51
N LEU A 213 -2.10 -2.34 14.09
CA LEU A 213 -3.23 -2.89 13.36
C LEU A 213 -3.56 -4.27 13.91
N SER A 214 -4.85 -4.54 14.08
CA SER A 214 -5.39 -5.89 14.33
C SER A 214 -6.54 -6.14 13.36
N SER A 215 -6.54 -7.31 12.73
CA SER A 215 -7.56 -7.71 11.76
C SER A 215 -7.82 -9.20 11.85
N ASP A 216 -9.06 -9.59 11.64
CA ASP A 216 -9.51 -10.98 11.61
C ASP A 216 -10.17 -11.29 10.26
N PHE A 217 -9.77 -12.41 9.67
CA PHE A 217 -10.31 -12.93 8.42
C PHE A 217 -10.95 -14.30 8.66
N ARG A 218 -12.16 -14.48 8.15
CA ARG A 218 -12.90 -15.74 8.25
C ARG A 218 -13.21 -16.28 6.88
N TYR A 219 -12.90 -17.55 6.67
CA TYR A 219 -13.25 -18.29 5.48
C TYR A 219 -14.43 -19.23 5.74
N THR A 220 -15.41 -19.17 4.82
CA THR A 220 -16.58 -20.07 4.81
C THR A 220 -16.55 -20.84 3.48
N PRO A 221 -16.30 -22.15 3.49
CA PRO A 221 -16.21 -22.95 2.27
C PRO A 221 -17.54 -23.02 1.54
N SER A 222 -17.49 -23.14 0.22
CA SER A 222 -18.63 -23.46 -0.64
C SER A 222 -18.91 -24.97 -0.66
N GLN A 223 -19.97 -25.36 -1.35
CA GLN A 223 -20.23 -26.76 -1.61
C GLN A 223 -19.17 -27.33 -2.56
N ASN A 224 -18.53 -28.45 -2.19
CA ASN A 224 -17.40 -29.07 -2.92
C ASN A 224 -16.10 -28.23 -2.95
N ASP A 225 -15.83 -27.50 -1.89
CA ASP A 225 -14.60 -26.77 -1.70
C ASP A 225 -13.44 -27.68 -1.27
N ASN A 226 -12.25 -27.41 -1.76
CA ASN A 226 -11.03 -28.09 -1.31
C ASN A 226 -10.47 -27.50 -0.01
N ARG A 227 -11.03 -26.38 0.46
CA ARG A 227 -10.69 -25.71 1.72
C ARG A 227 -11.80 -25.97 2.76
N ILE A 228 -11.46 -25.83 4.02
CA ILE A 228 -12.41 -25.94 5.13
C ILE A 228 -12.59 -24.59 5.82
N ALA A 229 -13.63 -24.47 6.64
CA ALA A 229 -13.84 -23.28 7.45
C ALA A 229 -12.62 -23.00 8.35
N GLY A 230 -12.25 -21.73 8.47
CA GLY A 230 -11.12 -21.32 9.28
C GLY A 230 -11.03 -19.82 9.43
N ASN A 231 -10.02 -19.38 10.17
CA ASN A 231 -9.74 -17.96 10.37
C ASN A 231 -8.24 -17.67 10.30
N ALA A 232 -7.92 -16.41 10.06
CA ALA A 232 -6.56 -15.88 10.14
C ALA A 232 -6.58 -14.52 10.85
N ASP A 233 -5.92 -14.45 11.99
CA ASP A 233 -5.72 -13.23 12.76
C ASP A 233 -4.39 -12.59 12.35
N ILE A 234 -4.39 -11.29 12.09
CA ILE A 234 -3.20 -10.51 11.75
C ILE A 234 -3.05 -9.38 12.77
N GLU A 235 -1.89 -9.33 13.41
CA GLU A 235 -1.47 -8.21 14.25
C GLU A 235 -0.20 -7.60 13.68
N ARG A 236 -0.17 -6.26 13.51
CA ARG A 236 0.93 -5.55 12.90
C ARG A 236 1.33 -4.34 13.75
N ILE A 237 2.62 -4.18 13.95
CA ILE A 237 3.23 -2.99 14.56
C ILE A 237 4.21 -2.41 13.56
N MET A 238 4.22 -1.08 13.44
CA MET A 238 5.12 -0.36 12.55
C MET A 238 5.71 0.85 13.24
N LEU A 239 6.94 1.16 12.87
CA LEU A 239 7.64 2.39 13.24
C LEU A 239 8.03 3.12 11.97
N SER A 240 7.78 4.41 11.92
CA SER A 240 8.03 5.26 10.75
C SER A 240 8.92 6.44 11.14
N ALA A 241 9.86 6.79 10.29
CA ALA A 241 10.73 7.95 10.46
C ALA A 241 10.98 8.63 9.10
N GLN A 242 10.90 9.96 9.08
CA GLN A 242 11.36 10.79 7.96
C GLN A 242 12.21 11.93 8.50
N TYR A 243 13.25 12.28 7.76
CA TYR A 243 14.05 13.48 7.98
C TYR A 243 14.11 14.31 6.71
N PHE A 244 13.86 15.59 6.83
CA PHE A 244 13.83 16.55 5.74
C PHE A 244 14.94 17.59 5.94
N ALA A 245 15.95 17.56 5.07
CA ALA A 245 16.93 18.61 4.93
C ALA A 245 16.61 19.50 3.72
N GLU A 246 17.43 20.51 3.47
CA GLU A 246 17.20 21.46 2.37
C GLU A 246 17.17 20.77 0.99
N ASN A 247 18.14 19.89 0.72
CA ASN A 247 18.31 19.25 -0.58
C ASN A 247 18.19 17.72 -0.55
N TRP A 248 17.89 17.12 0.58
CA TRP A 248 17.75 15.68 0.69
C TRP A 248 16.77 15.28 1.80
N GLU A 249 16.26 14.08 1.67
CA GLU A 249 15.43 13.47 2.70
C GLU A 249 15.76 11.99 2.86
N VAL A 250 15.47 11.48 4.06
CA VAL A 250 15.48 10.05 4.36
C VAL A 250 14.12 9.65 4.86
N SER A 251 13.60 8.54 4.35
CA SER A 251 12.37 7.92 4.83
C SER A 251 12.66 6.46 5.18
N ALA A 252 12.16 6.00 6.30
CA ALA A 252 12.31 4.62 6.74
C ALA A 252 11.06 4.15 7.49
N GLU A 253 10.71 2.89 7.29
CA GLU A 253 9.68 2.21 8.09
C GLU A 253 10.14 0.80 8.44
N LEU A 254 9.80 0.36 9.63
CA LEU A 254 10.00 -1.00 10.12
C LEU A 254 8.65 -1.63 10.41
N ILE A 255 8.50 -2.89 10.07
CA ILE A 255 7.26 -3.65 10.26
C ILE A 255 7.55 -4.96 10.98
N ARG A 256 6.65 -5.30 11.89
CA ARG A 256 6.53 -6.62 12.46
C ARG A 256 5.08 -7.06 12.38
N GLU A 257 4.85 -8.23 11.80
CA GLU A 257 3.53 -8.78 11.56
C GLU A 257 3.44 -10.20 12.15
N VAL A 258 2.44 -10.43 13.00
CA VAL A 258 2.11 -11.76 13.51
C VAL A 258 0.86 -12.22 12.78
N GLN A 259 0.92 -13.40 12.16
CA GLN A 259 -0.20 -14.09 11.57
C GLN A 259 -0.47 -15.39 12.33
N ASP A 260 -1.71 -15.60 12.78
CA ASP A 260 -2.17 -16.83 13.43
C ASP A 260 -3.36 -17.38 12.61
N SER A 261 -3.17 -18.52 11.95
CA SER A 261 -4.17 -19.13 11.05
C SER A 261 -4.58 -20.48 11.59
N LYS A 262 -5.89 -20.75 11.59
CA LYS A 262 -6.49 -22.01 12.09
C LYS A 262 -7.55 -22.52 11.12
N GLY A 263 -7.59 -23.83 10.93
CA GLY A 263 -8.44 -24.42 9.90
C GLY A 263 -7.92 -24.10 8.50
N LEU A 264 -8.77 -23.66 7.59
CA LEU A 264 -8.49 -23.24 6.21
C LEU A 264 -8.11 -24.40 5.27
N PHE A 265 -7.10 -25.21 5.60
CA PHE A 265 -6.54 -26.26 4.71
C PHE A 265 -7.03 -27.65 5.07
N PHE A 266 -6.95 -28.05 6.33
CA PHE A 266 -7.41 -29.36 6.83
C PHE A 266 -7.76 -29.28 8.33
N PRO A 267 -8.52 -30.25 8.84
CA PRO A 267 -8.88 -30.29 10.27
C PRO A 267 -7.64 -30.34 11.16
N GLY A 268 -7.57 -29.43 12.14
CA GLY A 268 -6.44 -29.34 13.06
C GLY A 268 -5.26 -28.51 12.55
N PHE A 269 -5.34 -27.93 11.33
CA PHE A 269 -4.34 -26.98 10.88
C PHE A 269 -4.26 -25.77 11.82
N ALA A 270 -3.07 -25.49 12.30
CA ALA A 270 -2.73 -24.29 13.06
C ALA A 270 -1.33 -23.83 12.67
N PHE A 271 -1.23 -22.60 12.23
CA PHE A 271 0.04 -22.03 11.76
C PHE A 271 0.21 -20.62 12.30
N LYS A 272 1.27 -20.38 13.02
CA LYS A 272 1.62 -19.06 13.54
C LYS A 272 3.00 -18.67 13.12
N ARG A 273 3.13 -17.50 12.49
CA ARG A 273 4.40 -16.94 12.05
C ARG A 273 4.54 -15.47 12.46
N THR A 274 5.77 -15.01 12.51
CA THR A 274 6.09 -13.59 12.70
C THR A 274 6.99 -13.14 11.56
N GLY A 275 6.43 -12.32 10.66
CA GLY A 275 7.19 -11.63 9.63
C GLY A 275 7.80 -10.33 10.16
N GLU A 276 8.97 -10.00 9.65
CA GLU A 276 9.70 -8.77 9.97
C GLU A 276 10.29 -8.18 8.70
N GLY A 277 10.29 -6.85 8.60
CA GLY A 277 10.88 -6.17 7.46
C GLY A 277 10.94 -4.67 7.65
N GLY A 278 11.29 -4.00 6.57
CA GLY A 278 11.33 -2.56 6.55
C GLY A 278 12.11 -2.03 5.36
N PHE A 279 12.09 -0.73 5.20
CA PHE A 279 12.85 -0.08 4.15
C PHE A 279 13.54 1.17 4.66
N VAL A 280 14.56 1.60 3.92
CA VAL A 280 15.15 2.93 3.99
C VAL A 280 15.31 3.47 2.58
N GLN A 281 14.93 4.72 2.38
CA GLN A 281 15.08 5.44 1.12
C GLN A 281 15.76 6.78 1.37
N PHE A 282 16.75 7.09 0.55
CA PHE A 282 17.42 8.40 0.51
C PHE A 282 17.09 9.06 -0.81
N ARG A 283 16.58 10.28 -0.78
CA ARG A 283 16.31 11.12 -1.94
C ARG A 283 17.18 12.35 -1.90
N TYR A 284 17.77 12.71 -3.04
CA TYR A 284 18.56 13.94 -3.23
C TYR A 284 17.97 14.79 -4.35
N LEU A 285 17.80 16.09 -4.09
CA LEU A 285 17.35 17.08 -5.06
C LEU A 285 18.59 17.69 -5.73
N PHE A 286 18.84 17.32 -6.98
CA PHE A 286 19.92 17.91 -7.77
C PHE A 286 19.64 19.37 -8.13
N ASN A 287 18.36 19.68 -8.34
CA ASN A 287 17.81 21.00 -8.51
C ASN A 287 16.29 20.97 -8.26
N ASN A 288 15.59 22.09 -8.49
CA ASN A 288 14.15 22.21 -8.24
C ASN A 288 13.28 21.21 -9.03
N ASN A 289 13.80 20.67 -10.12
CA ASN A 289 13.02 19.85 -11.04
C ASN A 289 13.51 18.40 -11.11
N VAL A 290 14.74 18.10 -10.67
CA VAL A 290 15.34 16.76 -10.81
C VAL A 290 15.76 16.24 -9.45
N SER A 291 15.33 15.04 -9.13
CA SER A 291 15.76 14.32 -7.92
C SER A 291 16.08 12.86 -8.22
N GLY A 292 17.07 12.33 -7.51
CA GLY A 292 17.43 10.92 -7.52
C GLY A 292 17.04 10.24 -6.20
N LEU A 293 16.84 8.94 -6.24
CA LEU A 293 16.51 8.10 -5.10
C LEU A 293 17.39 6.85 -5.12
N ILE A 294 17.88 6.47 -3.95
CA ILE A 294 18.39 5.14 -3.66
C ILE A 294 17.60 4.54 -2.50
N GLY A 295 17.31 3.26 -2.57
CA GLY A 295 16.51 2.57 -1.56
C GLY A 295 17.01 1.15 -1.29
N TYR A 296 16.77 0.69 -0.08
CA TYR A 296 16.88 -0.70 0.32
C TYR A 296 15.62 -1.11 1.05
N ASP A 297 15.06 -2.26 0.69
CA ASP A 297 13.85 -2.84 1.22
C ASP A 297 14.10 -4.31 1.54
N THR A 298 13.68 -4.79 2.71
CA THR A 298 13.85 -6.18 3.13
C THR A 298 12.62 -6.70 3.86
N TYR A 299 12.28 -7.96 3.60
CA TYR A 299 11.22 -8.65 4.33
C TYR A 299 11.56 -10.13 4.53
N ILE A 300 11.30 -10.61 5.72
CA ILE A 300 11.45 -12.01 6.13
C ILE A 300 10.08 -12.51 6.56
N ASN A 301 9.63 -13.59 5.93
CA ASN A 301 8.30 -14.14 6.11
C ASN A 301 8.09 -14.75 7.50
N ASP A 302 9.14 -15.39 8.04
CA ASP A 302 9.17 -15.90 9.42
C ASP A 302 10.53 -15.60 10.06
N LYS A 303 10.52 -14.86 11.18
CA LYS A 303 11.74 -14.49 11.91
C LYS A 303 12.52 -15.70 12.45
N SER A 304 11.86 -16.85 12.62
CA SER A 304 12.49 -18.10 13.07
C SER A 304 13.17 -18.86 11.93
N ASP A 305 12.86 -18.52 10.67
CA ASP A 305 13.39 -19.11 9.44
C ASP A 305 13.81 -17.99 8.46
N ARG A 306 14.84 -17.24 8.85
CA ARG A 306 15.26 -16.02 8.13
C ARG A 306 15.80 -16.29 6.72
N ASP A 307 16.35 -17.48 6.48
CA ASP A 307 16.90 -17.90 5.18
C ASP A 307 15.98 -18.87 4.42
N GLY A 308 14.77 -19.15 4.93
CA GLY A 308 13.74 -19.97 4.31
C GLY A 308 14.04 -21.46 4.24
N LYS A 309 15.13 -21.95 4.87
CA LYS A 309 15.52 -23.36 4.78
C LYS A 309 14.54 -24.30 5.48
N GLN A 310 13.89 -23.87 6.55
CA GLN A 310 12.85 -24.68 7.19
C GLN A 310 11.62 -24.78 6.31
N LEU A 311 11.24 -23.68 5.64
CA LEU A 311 10.15 -23.68 4.65
C LEU A 311 10.43 -24.68 3.53
N GLU A 312 11.63 -24.65 2.95
CA GLU A 312 12.05 -25.61 1.92
C GLU A 312 12.03 -27.05 2.42
N ALA A 313 12.57 -27.30 3.61
CA ALA A 313 12.56 -28.63 4.22
C ALA A 313 11.17 -29.16 4.54
N MET A 314 10.27 -28.31 5.09
CA MET A 314 8.88 -28.67 5.41
C MET A 314 8.05 -29.00 4.15
N THR A 315 8.37 -28.39 3.03
CA THR A 315 7.70 -28.63 1.75
C THR A 315 8.40 -29.69 0.89
N GLY A 316 9.43 -30.35 1.42
CA GLY A 316 10.19 -31.37 0.70
C GLY A 316 10.92 -30.80 -0.53
N GLY A 317 11.27 -29.52 -0.51
CA GLY A 317 11.93 -28.82 -1.61
C GLY A 317 10.99 -28.30 -2.71
N VAL A 318 9.67 -28.45 -2.55
CA VAL A 318 8.68 -27.91 -3.50
C VAL A 318 8.67 -26.40 -3.50
N ILE A 319 8.79 -25.77 -2.33
CA ILE A 319 8.96 -24.33 -2.20
C ILE A 319 10.42 -24.05 -1.86
N PRO A 320 11.18 -23.41 -2.76
CA PRO A 320 12.57 -23.07 -2.51
C PRO A 320 12.75 -22.09 -1.34
N ALA A 321 13.90 -22.16 -0.68
CA ALA A 321 14.21 -21.33 0.50
C ALA A 321 14.05 -19.83 0.26
N TYR A 322 14.36 -19.33 -0.94
CA TYR A 322 14.28 -17.90 -1.27
C TYR A 322 12.86 -17.34 -1.34
N PHE A 323 11.81 -18.16 -1.23
CA PHE A 323 10.44 -17.70 -0.99
C PHE A 323 10.18 -17.29 0.48
N GLY A 324 11.11 -17.57 1.38
CA GLY A 324 11.04 -17.17 2.79
C GLY A 324 11.44 -15.71 3.05
N TYR A 325 12.12 -15.05 2.09
CA TYR A 325 12.63 -13.68 2.24
C TYR A 325 12.64 -12.91 0.92
N GLN A 326 12.86 -11.61 0.99
CA GLN A 326 13.11 -10.75 -0.17
C GLN A 326 13.90 -9.52 0.25
N ASP A 327 14.97 -9.24 -0.50
CA ASP A 327 15.78 -8.03 -0.42
C ASP A 327 15.74 -7.29 -1.74
N THR A 328 15.54 -5.97 -1.72
CA THR A 328 15.39 -5.15 -2.91
C THR A 328 16.27 -3.91 -2.81
N TYR A 329 17.12 -3.67 -3.80
CA TYR A 329 17.83 -2.41 -4.02
C TYR A 329 17.12 -1.63 -5.10
N THR A 330 16.89 -0.34 -4.86
CA THR A 330 16.16 0.54 -5.78
C THR A 330 17.01 1.73 -6.16
N LEU A 331 17.05 2.04 -7.45
CA LEU A 331 17.55 3.30 -8.00
C LEU A 331 16.40 4.00 -8.71
N GLY A 332 16.17 5.27 -8.41
CA GLY A 332 15.10 6.06 -9.02
C GLY A 332 15.57 7.44 -9.49
N LEU A 333 14.96 7.92 -10.56
CA LEU A 333 15.16 9.28 -11.08
C LEU A 333 13.78 9.88 -11.37
N ARG A 334 13.60 11.12 -10.96
CA ARG A 334 12.38 11.88 -11.16
C ARG A 334 12.70 13.24 -11.76
N TRP A 335 11.93 13.64 -12.79
CA TRP A 335 12.02 14.91 -13.46
C TRP A 335 10.65 15.59 -13.55
N ASP A 336 10.49 16.71 -12.87
CA ASP A 336 9.32 17.59 -12.97
C ASP A 336 9.50 18.47 -14.23
N ILE A 337 9.00 17.99 -15.39
CA ILE A 337 9.18 18.59 -16.72
C ILE A 337 8.49 19.95 -16.78
N ALA A 338 7.31 20.05 -16.17
CA ALA A 338 6.51 21.26 -16.09
C ALA A 338 5.66 21.21 -14.79
N PRO A 339 4.99 22.30 -14.38
CA PRO A 339 4.26 22.37 -13.09
C PRO A 339 3.25 21.26 -12.80
N LYS A 340 2.73 20.60 -13.84
CA LYS A 340 1.73 19.52 -13.74
C LYS A 340 2.16 18.24 -14.46
N TRP A 341 3.43 18.15 -14.86
CA TRP A 341 3.97 17.03 -15.61
C TRP A 341 5.22 16.48 -14.95
N ARG A 342 5.26 15.18 -14.78
CA ARG A 342 6.39 14.46 -14.21
C ARG A 342 6.72 13.24 -15.03
N LEU A 343 8.01 13.03 -15.26
CA LEU A 343 8.57 11.77 -15.71
C LEU A 343 9.36 11.16 -14.55
N GLN A 344 9.15 9.89 -14.29
CA GLN A 344 9.98 9.14 -13.36
C GLN A 344 10.38 7.81 -13.94
N GLY A 345 11.57 7.32 -13.56
CA GLY A 345 12.08 6.02 -13.91
C GLY A 345 12.72 5.37 -12.69
N GLU A 346 12.68 4.06 -12.64
CA GLU A 346 13.25 3.29 -11.55
C GLU A 346 13.78 1.94 -12.03
N TYR A 347 14.71 1.42 -11.27
CA TYR A 347 15.27 0.09 -11.46
C TYR A 347 15.41 -0.61 -10.10
N HIS A 348 15.01 -1.88 -10.04
CA HIS A 348 15.04 -2.70 -8.85
C HIS A 348 15.85 -3.97 -9.11
N TRP A 349 16.82 -4.25 -8.23
CA TRP A 349 17.52 -5.53 -8.12
C TRP A 349 16.96 -6.27 -6.93
N VAL A 350 16.48 -7.49 -7.15
CA VAL A 350 15.77 -8.25 -6.11
C VAL A 350 16.42 -9.61 -5.91
N GLU A 351 16.63 -9.97 -4.64
CA GLU A 351 16.96 -11.32 -4.20
C GLU A 351 15.84 -11.85 -3.32
N GLY A 352 15.32 -13.04 -3.65
CA GLY A 352 14.18 -13.63 -2.96
C GLY A 352 12.84 -13.30 -3.59
N ALA A 353 11.77 -13.98 -3.17
CA ALA A 353 10.48 -13.95 -3.84
C ALA A 353 9.26 -13.92 -2.91
N THR A 354 9.44 -13.65 -1.60
CA THR A 354 8.33 -13.73 -0.63
C THR A 354 7.24 -12.68 -0.85
N ARG A 355 7.50 -11.66 -1.67
CA ARG A 355 6.54 -10.59 -2.01
C ARG A 355 6.14 -10.58 -3.49
N VAL A 356 6.50 -11.63 -4.24
CA VAL A 356 6.13 -11.76 -5.65
C VAL A 356 4.81 -12.47 -5.80
N VAL A 357 4.63 -13.61 -5.12
CA VAL A 357 3.47 -14.48 -5.27
C VAL A 357 3.03 -15.06 -3.94
N SER A 358 1.79 -15.54 -3.89
CA SER A 358 1.32 -16.34 -2.76
C SER A 358 2.03 -17.70 -2.72
N LEU A 359 2.54 -18.09 -1.54
CA LEU A 359 3.09 -19.43 -1.29
C LEU A 359 2.08 -20.57 -1.53
N LEU A 360 0.81 -20.25 -1.68
CA LEU A 360 -0.27 -21.22 -1.87
C LEU A 360 -0.60 -21.46 -3.35
N ASN A 361 -0.05 -20.64 -4.25
CA ASN A 361 -0.18 -20.82 -5.68
C ASN A 361 1.13 -21.37 -6.23
N LEU A 362 1.30 -22.70 -6.22
CA LEU A 362 2.53 -23.39 -6.61
C LEU A 362 2.89 -23.18 -8.08
N ASP A 363 1.90 -23.03 -8.98
CA ASP A 363 2.16 -22.79 -10.40
C ASP A 363 2.83 -21.45 -10.62
N VAL A 364 2.43 -20.44 -9.84
CA VAL A 364 3.01 -19.09 -9.88
C VAL A 364 4.39 -19.08 -9.20
N ALA A 365 4.57 -19.85 -8.13
CA ALA A 365 5.85 -19.97 -7.43
C ALA A 365 6.98 -20.50 -8.33
N SER A 366 6.67 -21.32 -9.35
CA SER A 366 7.64 -21.82 -10.31
C SER A 366 8.19 -20.74 -11.27
N HIS A 367 7.61 -19.55 -11.31
CA HIS A 367 7.96 -18.48 -12.25
C HIS A 367 8.77 -17.32 -11.62
N ALA A 368 9.34 -17.51 -10.44
CA ALA A 368 10.22 -16.52 -9.83
C ALA A 368 11.60 -17.11 -9.55
N ASP A 369 12.62 -16.52 -10.14
CA ASP A 369 14.01 -16.83 -9.86
C ASP A 369 14.44 -16.25 -8.49
N LYS A 370 15.53 -16.82 -7.92
CA LYS A 370 16.11 -16.25 -6.70
C LYS A 370 16.58 -14.81 -6.88
N HIS A 371 17.15 -14.50 -8.04
CA HIS A 371 17.61 -13.16 -8.43
C HIS A 371 16.82 -12.72 -9.66
N TRP A 372 16.15 -11.61 -9.53
CA TRP A 372 15.37 -11.04 -10.60
C TRP A 372 15.45 -9.51 -10.54
N GLU A 373 15.02 -8.88 -11.59
CA GLU A 373 15.08 -7.43 -11.72
C GLU A 373 13.84 -6.86 -12.39
N MET A 374 13.56 -5.60 -12.11
CA MET A 374 12.53 -4.86 -12.83
C MET A 374 12.93 -3.42 -13.04
N TRP A 375 12.37 -2.84 -14.09
CA TRP A 375 12.42 -1.40 -14.31
C TRP A 375 11.07 -0.87 -14.74
N SER A 376 10.85 0.43 -14.50
CA SER A 376 9.70 1.15 -15.02
C SER A 376 10.05 2.58 -15.41
N VAL A 377 9.31 3.11 -16.39
CA VAL A 377 9.31 4.54 -16.75
C VAL A 377 7.87 4.98 -16.87
N GLN A 378 7.50 6.07 -16.18
CA GLN A 378 6.11 6.52 -16.05
C GLN A 378 6.03 8.03 -16.27
N LEU A 379 5.10 8.46 -17.12
CA LEU A 379 4.75 9.87 -17.35
C LEU A 379 3.42 10.17 -16.65
N MET A 380 3.37 11.27 -15.91
CA MET A 380 2.21 11.67 -15.12
C MET A 380 1.77 13.09 -15.47
N TYR A 381 0.47 13.29 -15.46
CA TYR A 381 -0.17 14.61 -15.54
C TYR A 381 -1.26 14.70 -14.46
N TRP A 382 -1.35 15.85 -13.79
CA TRP A 382 -2.43 16.13 -12.82
C TRP A 382 -3.00 17.54 -13.02
N PHE A 383 -4.23 17.78 -12.60
CA PHE A 383 -4.97 19.01 -12.83
C PHE A 383 -5.89 19.39 -11.65
#